data_4e08cb71bbaadaef3a5ab2c155131b8c
#
_entry.id   4e08cb71bbaadaef3a5ab2c155131b8c
#
_cell.length_a   1.000
_cell.length_b   1.000
_cell.length_c   1.000
_cell.angle_alpha   90.00
_cell.angle_beta   90.00
_cell.angle_gamma   90.00
#
_symmetry.space_group_name_H-M   'P 1'
#
loop_
_entity.id
_entity.type
_entity.pdbx_description
1 polymer ?
#
loop_
_entity_poly.entity_id
_entity_poly.type
_entity_poly.pdbx_seq_one_letter_code
_entity_poly.pdbx_strand_id
1 'polypeptide(L)'
;QNEPGDIPLLLERLETDPDVDMVSGWRKNRQDKALSRRLPSVLANKLISHFTNVQLHDYGCALKAYRREIIDRIRLYGEMHRFIPSLARDAGARITEVPVRHHARTHGVSKYGIDRTFRVILDLIFIVFFMRFRQRPLHAFGGMGLWLATPGFLILCWLLVEKIMGE
;
A
#
# COMPACT_ATOMS: atom_id res chain seq x y z
N GLN A 1 21.13 1.55 3.23
CA GLN A 1 21.32 1.03 1.87
C GLN A 1 21.22 -0.49 1.91
N ASN A 2 20.66 -1.10 0.88
CA ASN A 2 20.63 -2.56 0.77
C ASN A 2 21.98 -3.09 0.29
N GLU A 3 22.33 -4.31 0.70
CA GLU A 3 23.55 -4.99 0.27
C GLU A 3 23.31 -5.69 -1.08
N PRO A 4 24.05 -5.33 -2.15
CA PRO A 4 23.87 -6.00 -3.44
C PRO A 4 24.21 -7.48 -3.41
N GLY A 5 25.11 -7.89 -2.51
CA GLY A 5 25.47 -9.29 -2.30
C GLY A 5 24.34 -10.19 -1.77
N ASP A 6 23.19 -9.60 -1.41
CA ASP A 6 22.01 -10.37 -1.00
C ASP A 6 21.05 -10.68 -2.18
N ILE A 7 21.33 -10.17 -3.39
CA ILE A 7 20.53 -10.48 -4.58
C ILE A 7 20.48 -11.98 -4.87
N PRO A 8 21.61 -12.72 -4.87
CA PRO A 8 21.59 -14.17 -5.09
C PRO A 8 20.67 -14.91 -4.11
N LEU A 9 20.61 -14.47 -2.84
CA LEU A 9 19.77 -15.08 -1.82
C LEU A 9 18.26 -15.01 -2.16
N LEU A 10 17.81 -13.89 -2.76
CA LEU A 10 16.43 -13.76 -3.20
C LEU A 10 16.15 -14.61 -4.43
N LEU A 11 17.09 -14.68 -5.35
CA LEU A 11 16.97 -15.50 -6.57
C LEU A 11 16.96 -16.99 -6.23
N GLU A 12 17.88 -17.46 -5.39
CA GLU A 12 17.92 -18.84 -4.89
C GLU A 12 16.59 -19.23 -4.25
N ARG A 13 16.02 -18.35 -3.41
CA ARG A 13 14.72 -18.62 -2.79
C ARG A 13 13.58 -18.72 -3.83
N LEU A 14 13.62 -17.90 -4.87
CA LEU A 14 12.64 -17.92 -5.94
C LEU A 14 12.77 -19.16 -6.83
N GLU A 15 14.00 -19.65 -7.03
CA GLU A 15 14.29 -20.83 -7.84
C GLU A 15 14.00 -22.13 -7.10
N THR A 16 14.36 -22.19 -5.82
CA THR A 16 14.21 -23.40 -4.98
C THR A 16 12.75 -23.71 -4.68
N ASP A 17 11.88 -22.70 -4.62
CA ASP A 17 10.47 -22.87 -4.29
C ASP A 17 9.59 -22.50 -5.49
N PRO A 18 9.15 -23.50 -6.30
CA PRO A 18 8.32 -23.25 -7.48
C PRO A 18 6.98 -22.57 -7.16
N ASP A 19 6.55 -22.67 -5.92
CA ASP A 19 5.29 -22.11 -5.45
C ASP A 19 5.40 -20.62 -5.08
N VAL A 20 6.61 -20.08 -4.98
CA VAL A 20 6.86 -18.66 -4.71
C VAL A 20 7.00 -17.89 -6.01
N ASP A 21 6.24 -16.83 -6.14
CA ASP A 21 6.24 -15.95 -7.31
C ASP A 21 6.95 -14.62 -7.06
N MET A 22 7.06 -14.24 -5.77
CA MET A 22 7.73 -13.02 -5.36
C MET A 22 8.46 -13.22 -4.03
N VAL A 23 9.71 -12.77 -3.98
CA VAL A 23 10.52 -12.72 -2.76
C VAL A 23 10.79 -11.26 -2.40
N SER A 24 10.42 -10.85 -1.18
CA SER A 24 10.69 -9.52 -0.64
C SER A 24 11.84 -9.57 0.37
N GLY A 25 12.77 -8.63 0.27
CA GLY A 25 13.79 -8.50 1.31
C GLY A 25 13.20 -7.92 2.60
N TRP A 26 13.58 -8.49 3.73
CA TRP A 26 13.23 -8.00 5.07
C TRP A 26 14.47 -7.49 5.80
N ARG A 27 14.55 -6.18 6.05
CA ARG A 27 15.64 -5.54 6.80
C ARG A 27 15.46 -5.76 8.31
N LYS A 28 15.70 -7.00 8.75
CA LYS A 28 15.49 -7.40 10.15
C LYS A 28 16.26 -6.52 11.14
N ASN A 29 17.53 -6.22 10.83
CA ASN A 29 18.42 -5.40 11.66
C ASN A 29 18.59 -3.99 11.08
N ARG A 30 17.49 -3.25 11.01
CA ARG A 30 17.48 -1.91 10.45
C ARG A 30 18.29 -0.94 11.30
N GLN A 31 19.38 -0.40 10.75
CA GLN A 31 20.28 0.56 11.41
C GLN A 31 19.85 2.04 11.25
N ASP A 32 18.58 2.29 11.01
CA ASP A 32 18.07 3.66 10.90
C ASP A 32 17.99 4.34 12.26
N LYS A 33 18.57 5.53 12.35
CA LYS A 33 18.47 6.40 13.54
C LYS A 33 17.01 6.79 13.78
N ALA A 34 16.58 6.61 15.05
CA ALA A 34 15.43 7.18 15.69
C ALA A 34 14.11 6.41 15.66
N LEU A 35 13.61 6.24 16.88
CA LEU A 35 12.26 5.78 17.23
C LEU A 35 11.17 6.51 16.42
N SER A 36 11.36 7.80 16.13
CA SER A 36 10.45 8.65 15.35
C SER A 36 10.18 8.18 13.92
N ARG A 37 11.09 7.37 13.33
CA ARG A 37 10.91 6.81 11.98
C ARG A 37 10.43 5.36 11.98
N ARG A 38 10.69 4.63 13.07
CA ARG A 38 10.23 3.24 13.20
C ARG A 38 8.73 3.14 13.42
N LEU A 39 8.18 3.95 14.32
CA LEU A 39 6.76 3.91 14.66
C LEU A 39 5.83 4.18 13.46
N PRO A 40 6.00 5.26 12.67
CA PRO A 40 5.18 5.47 11.49
C PRO A 40 5.32 4.36 10.44
N SER A 41 6.52 3.80 10.29
CA SER A 41 6.77 2.71 9.35
C SER A 41 6.09 1.40 9.78
N VAL A 42 6.15 1.05 11.06
CA VAL A 42 5.49 -0.15 11.61
C VAL A 42 3.97 0.00 11.50
N LEU A 43 3.43 1.18 11.84
CA LEU A 43 2.00 1.44 11.72
C LEU A 43 1.55 1.36 10.26
N ALA A 44 2.29 1.97 9.34
CA ALA A 44 2.01 1.91 7.90
C ALA A 44 2.06 0.46 7.39
N ASN A 45 3.07 -0.32 7.74
CA ASN A 45 3.17 -1.73 7.36
C ASN A 45 1.98 -2.53 7.90
N LYS A 46 1.58 -2.30 9.15
CA LYS A 46 0.44 -2.99 9.78
C LYS A 46 -0.88 -2.64 9.09
N LEU A 47 -1.08 -1.37 8.76
CA LEU A 47 -2.25 -0.92 8.00
C LEU A 47 -2.26 -1.53 6.59
N ILE A 48 -1.15 -1.48 5.87
CA ILE A 48 -1.04 -2.07 4.54
C ILE A 48 -1.34 -3.58 4.62
N SER A 49 -0.73 -4.30 5.55
CA SER A 49 -0.97 -5.74 5.74
C SER A 49 -2.43 -6.07 6.02
N HIS A 50 -3.08 -5.25 6.85
CA HIS A 50 -4.49 -5.44 7.19
C HIS A 50 -5.43 -5.25 5.99
N PHE A 51 -5.21 -4.19 5.20
CA PHE A 51 -6.08 -3.87 4.07
C PHE A 51 -5.78 -4.68 2.81
N THR A 52 -4.55 -5.14 2.63
CA THR A 52 -4.14 -5.86 1.41
C THR A 52 -4.07 -7.37 1.58
N ASN A 53 -4.31 -7.88 2.80
CA ASN A 53 -4.18 -9.31 3.13
C ASN A 53 -2.79 -9.89 2.82
N VAL A 54 -1.77 -9.06 2.73
CA VAL A 54 -0.37 -9.46 2.55
C VAL A 54 0.36 -9.17 3.85
N GLN A 55 0.92 -10.19 4.47
CA GLN A 55 1.68 -10.04 5.71
C GLN A 55 3.17 -9.96 5.39
N LEU A 56 3.72 -8.74 5.40
CA LEU A 56 5.14 -8.48 5.24
C LEU A 56 5.65 -7.62 6.40
N HIS A 57 6.84 -7.94 6.87
CA HIS A 57 7.51 -7.16 7.91
C HIS A 57 8.06 -5.84 7.36
N ASP A 58 8.44 -5.80 6.09
CA ASP A 58 9.06 -4.61 5.48
C ASP A 58 8.62 -4.36 4.03
N TYR A 59 7.51 -3.64 3.85
CA TYR A 59 7.06 -3.18 2.53
C TYR A 59 8.01 -2.18 1.87
N GLY A 60 8.80 -1.48 2.67
CA GLY A 60 9.70 -0.42 2.21
C GLY A 60 11.06 -0.90 1.72
N CYS A 61 11.34 -2.19 1.75
CA CYS A 61 12.58 -2.72 1.19
C CYS A 61 12.53 -2.66 -0.34
N ALA A 62 13.57 -2.07 -0.93
CA ALA A 62 13.67 -1.98 -2.39
C ALA A 62 14.14 -3.29 -3.03
N LEU A 63 14.78 -4.17 -2.24
CA LEU A 63 15.29 -5.44 -2.73
C LEU A 63 14.14 -6.45 -2.83
N LYS A 64 13.76 -6.78 -4.06
CA LYS A 64 12.67 -7.71 -4.36
C LYS A 64 12.99 -8.47 -5.64
N ALA A 65 12.65 -9.76 -5.67
CA ALA A 65 12.73 -10.61 -6.86
C ALA A 65 11.33 -11.10 -7.25
N TYR A 66 11.08 -11.23 -8.54
CA TYR A 66 9.77 -11.58 -9.08
C TYR A 66 9.91 -12.58 -10.23
N ARG A 67 8.95 -13.46 -10.38
CA ARG A 67 8.76 -14.18 -11.65
C ARG A 67 8.24 -13.24 -12.72
N ARG A 68 8.69 -13.42 -13.93
CA ARG A 68 8.33 -12.57 -15.09
C ARG A 68 6.82 -12.50 -15.31
N GLU A 69 6.14 -13.61 -15.18
CA GLU A 69 4.69 -13.74 -15.38
C GLU A 69 3.87 -12.84 -14.45
N ILE A 70 4.37 -12.61 -13.24
CA ILE A 70 3.71 -11.71 -12.28
C ILE A 70 3.93 -10.25 -12.65
N ILE A 71 5.15 -9.89 -13.05
CA ILE A 71 5.46 -8.52 -13.48
C ILE A 71 4.62 -8.10 -14.69
N ASP A 72 4.44 -8.99 -15.64
CA ASP A 72 3.68 -8.71 -16.87
C ASP A 72 2.17 -8.49 -16.58
N ARG A 73 1.66 -8.98 -15.44
CA ARG A 73 0.26 -8.78 -14.99
C ARG A 73 0.05 -7.52 -14.16
N ILE A 74 1.11 -6.97 -13.58
CA ILE A 74 1.03 -5.79 -12.70
C ILE A 74 1.18 -4.53 -13.54
N ARG A 75 0.25 -3.59 -13.38
CA ARG A 75 0.37 -2.24 -13.93
C ARG A 75 0.59 -1.25 -12.79
N LEU A 76 1.68 -0.52 -12.86
CA LEU A 76 2.06 0.49 -11.88
C LEU A 76 1.69 1.88 -12.38
N TYR A 77 1.08 2.67 -11.50
CA TYR A 77 0.74 4.06 -11.74
C TYR A 77 1.26 4.91 -10.58
N GLY A 78 1.92 6.03 -10.88
CA GLY A 78 2.42 6.96 -9.87
C GLY A 78 3.30 6.29 -8.79
N GLU A 79 3.04 6.60 -7.54
CA GLU A 79 3.82 6.15 -6.38
C GLU A 79 3.48 4.70 -5.90
N MET A 80 2.88 3.88 -6.75
CA MET A 80 2.47 2.50 -6.40
C MET A 80 3.62 1.54 -6.13
N HIS A 81 4.87 1.94 -6.38
CA HIS A 81 6.05 1.06 -6.20
C HIS A 81 6.16 0.44 -4.79
N ARG A 82 5.64 1.10 -3.76
CA ARG A 82 5.60 0.58 -2.40
C ARG A 82 4.59 -0.56 -2.22
N PHE A 83 3.54 -0.56 -3.02
CA PHE A 83 2.43 -1.50 -2.94
C PHE A 83 2.54 -2.65 -3.95
N ILE A 84 3.68 -2.79 -4.62
CA ILE A 84 3.93 -3.90 -5.55
C ILE A 84 3.59 -5.27 -4.92
N PRO A 85 3.96 -5.58 -3.65
CA PRO A 85 3.56 -6.84 -3.04
C PRO A 85 2.04 -7.04 -3.00
N SER A 86 1.30 -5.99 -2.70
CA SER A 86 -0.17 -6.05 -2.65
C SER A 86 -0.78 -6.27 -4.04
N LEU A 87 -0.24 -5.59 -5.06
CA LEU A 87 -0.66 -5.77 -6.45
C LEU A 87 -0.28 -7.16 -6.98
N ALA A 88 0.90 -7.68 -6.60
CA ALA A 88 1.32 -9.03 -6.93
C ALA A 88 0.35 -10.07 -6.33
N ARG A 89 -0.04 -9.89 -5.07
CA ARG A 89 -1.02 -10.75 -4.41
C ARG A 89 -2.39 -10.71 -5.10
N ASP A 90 -2.86 -9.52 -5.48
CA ASP A 90 -4.10 -9.35 -6.24
C ASP A 90 -4.04 -10.03 -7.62
N ALA A 91 -2.85 -10.09 -8.23
CA ALA A 91 -2.58 -10.84 -9.44
C ALA A 91 -2.42 -12.35 -9.24
N GLY A 92 -2.56 -12.85 -7.99
CA GLY A 92 -2.49 -14.26 -7.63
C GLY A 92 -1.11 -14.75 -7.17
N ALA A 93 -0.12 -13.86 -7.00
CA ALA A 93 1.22 -14.23 -6.58
C ALA A 93 1.29 -14.76 -5.15
N ARG A 94 2.11 -15.78 -4.94
CA ARG A 94 2.55 -16.24 -3.62
C ARG A 94 3.84 -15.52 -3.24
N ILE A 95 3.81 -14.87 -2.06
CA ILE A 95 4.86 -13.95 -1.62
C ILE A 95 5.53 -14.50 -0.38
N THR A 96 6.85 -14.44 -0.36
CA THR A 96 7.66 -14.76 0.82
C THR A 96 8.66 -13.65 1.14
N GLU A 97 9.25 -13.70 2.33
CA GLU A 97 10.28 -12.76 2.76
C GLU A 97 11.59 -13.48 3.07
N VAL A 98 12.70 -12.80 2.80
CA VAL A 98 14.04 -13.25 3.17
C VAL A 98 14.76 -12.14 3.92
N PRO A 99 15.37 -12.43 5.09
CA PRO A 99 16.17 -11.44 5.80
C PRO A 99 17.35 -10.97 4.94
N VAL A 100 17.51 -9.65 4.83
CA VAL A 100 18.60 -9.02 4.07
C VAL A 100 19.38 -8.05 4.95
N ARG A 101 20.65 -7.87 4.62
CA ARG A 101 21.54 -6.93 5.31
C ARG A 101 21.18 -5.49 4.94
N HIS A 102 21.26 -4.63 5.92
CA HIS A 102 20.99 -3.21 5.73
C HIS A 102 22.12 -2.39 6.34
N HIS A 103 22.74 -1.57 5.53
CA HIS A 103 23.79 -0.65 5.95
C HIS A 103 23.25 0.76 6.18
N ALA A 104 23.80 1.45 7.17
CA ALA A 104 23.53 2.86 7.37
C ALA A 104 23.92 3.65 6.10
N ARG A 105 23.25 4.74 5.84
CA ARG A 105 23.58 5.61 4.72
C ARG A 105 24.93 6.27 4.95
N THR A 106 25.85 6.07 4.04
CA THR A 106 27.20 6.64 4.10
C THR A 106 27.26 8.05 3.51
N HIS A 107 26.41 8.38 2.52
CA HIS A 107 26.39 9.67 1.84
C HIS A 107 24.98 10.26 1.80
N GLY A 108 24.89 11.58 1.94
CA GLY A 108 23.66 12.35 1.81
C GLY A 108 22.79 12.42 3.06
N VAL A 109 21.97 13.47 3.14
CA VAL A 109 21.02 13.72 4.23
C VAL A 109 19.64 13.23 3.82
N SER A 110 18.89 12.67 4.79
CA SER A 110 17.52 12.25 4.53
C SER A 110 16.63 13.48 4.38
N LYS A 111 16.11 13.70 3.19
CA LYS A 111 15.16 14.80 2.87
C LYS A 111 13.72 14.54 3.35
N TYR A 112 13.49 13.55 4.22
CA TYR A 112 12.15 13.10 4.57
C TYR A 112 11.66 13.71 5.89
N GLY A 113 10.67 14.58 5.81
CA GLY A 113 9.92 15.16 6.92
C GLY A 113 8.56 14.48 7.17
N ILE A 114 7.75 15.10 8.03
CA ILE A 114 6.37 14.71 8.39
C ILE A 114 5.45 14.65 7.16
N ASP A 115 5.69 15.53 6.18
CA ASP A 115 5.02 15.60 4.90
C ASP A 115 4.95 14.24 4.16
N ARG A 116 5.99 13.42 4.29
CA ARG A 116 5.98 12.06 3.74
C ARG A 116 4.97 11.14 4.41
N THR A 117 4.76 11.27 5.71
CA THR A 117 3.80 10.42 6.43
C THR A 117 2.40 10.67 5.92
N PHE A 118 2.05 11.93 5.70
CA PHE A 118 0.76 12.32 5.13
C PHE A 118 0.58 11.76 3.69
N ARG A 119 1.59 11.88 2.83
CA ARG A 119 1.55 11.29 1.49
C ARG A 119 1.38 9.77 1.53
N VAL A 120 2.10 9.09 2.42
CA VAL A 120 1.95 7.62 2.57
C VAL A 120 0.55 7.22 2.99
N ILE A 121 -0.11 8.01 3.84
CA ILE A 121 -1.50 7.77 4.23
C ILE A 121 -2.44 7.97 3.04
N LEU A 122 -2.25 9.02 2.26
CA LEU A 122 -3.03 9.25 1.04
C LEU A 122 -2.81 8.12 0.02
N ASP A 123 -1.55 7.71 -0.19
CA ASP A 123 -1.22 6.60 -1.07
C ASP A 123 -1.89 5.30 -0.60
N LEU A 124 -1.93 5.08 0.72
CA LEU A 124 -2.60 3.91 1.31
C LEU A 124 -4.12 3.95 1.06
N ILE A 125 -4.75 5.09 1.30
CA ILE A 125 -6.18 5.28 1.01
C ILE A 125 -6.46 5.02 -0.47
N PHE A 126 -5.62 5.57 -1.34
CA PHE A 126 -5.74 5.38 -2.79
C PHE A 126 -5.62 3.92 -3.19
N ILE A 127 -4.61 3.18 -2.70
CA ILE A 127 -4.42 1.78 -3.08
C ILE A 127 -5.54 0.89 -2.54
N VAL A 128 -6.00 1.11 -1.31
CA VAL A 128 -7.13 0.37 -0.73
C VAL A 128 -8.39 0.61 -1.55
N PHE A 129 -8.67 1.88 -1.89
CA PHE A 129 -9.77 2.24 -2.76
C PHE A 129 -9.66 1.56 -4.13
N PHE A 130 -8.49 1.66 -4.76
CA PHE A 130 -8.22 1.08 -6.07
C PHE A 130 -8.42 -0.45 -6.06
N MET A 131 -7.85 -1.16 -5.09
CA MET A 131 -7.98 -2.62 -4.99
C MET A 131 -9.43 -3.05 -4.75
N ARG A 132 -10.18 -2.32 -3.92
CA ARG A 132 -11.53 -2.69 -3.51
C ARG A 132 -12.61 -2.28 -4.51
N PHE A 133 -12.45 -1.15 -5.19
CA PHE A 133 -13.50 -0.53 -5.99
C PHE A 133 -13.16 -0.39 -7.48
N ARG A 134 -11.98 -0.85 -7.93
CA ARG A 134 -11.56 -0.78 -9.34
C ARG A 134 -12.62 -1.33 -10.30
N GLN A 135 -13.26 -2.44 -9.92
CA GLN A 135 -14.28 -3.11 -10.76
C GLN A 135 -15.71 -2.62 -10.47
N ARG A 136 -15.93 -1.94 -9.35
CA ARG A 136 -17.27 -1.51 -8.92
C ARG A 136 -17.23 -0.11 -8.28
N PRO A 137 -16.83 0.93 -9.01
CA PRO A 137 -16.70 2.29 -8.47
C PRO A 137 -18.02 2.85 -7.97
N LEU A 138 -19.14 2.41 -8.56
CA LEU A 138 -20.47 2.84 -8.16
C LEU A 138 -20.81 2.44 -6.71
N HIS A 139 -20.27 1.31 -6.20
CA HIS A 139 -20.49 0.93 -4.81
C HIS A 139 -19.81 1.88 -3.82
N ALA A 140 -18.69 2.50 -4.19
CA ALA A 140 -18.03 3.49 -3.36
C ALA A 140 -18.74 4.85 -3.42
N PHE A 141 -18.89 5.37 -4.62
CA PHE A 141 -19.43 6.72 -4.82
C PHE A 141 -20.95 6.79 -4.70
N GLY A 142 -21.66 5.75 -5.13
CA GLY A 142 -23.11 5.68 -5.07
C GLY A 142 -23.62 5.68 -3.63
N GLY A 143 -23.01 4.88 -2.74
CA GLY A 143 -23.36 4.88 -1.33
C GLY A 143 -23.14 6.22 -0.66
N MET A 144 -21.96 6.83 -0.87
CA MET A 144 -21.64 8.16 -0.34
C MET A 144 -22.57 9.25 -0.93
N GLY A 145 -22.81 9.20 -2.24
CA GLY A 145 -23.71 10.12 -2.92
C GLY A 145 -25.13 10.04 -2.40
N LEU A 146 -25.65 8.83 -2.20
CA LEU A 146 -26.99 8.61 -1.64
C LEU A 146 -27.07 9.11 -0.20
N TRP A 147 -26.03 8.87 0.60
CA TRP A 147 -25.98 9.30 2.00
C TRP A 147 -25.97 10.83 2.13
N LEU A 148 -25.29 11.54 1.21
CA LEU A 148 -25.27 13.00 1.17
C LEU A 148 -26.53 13.59 0.52
N ALA A 149 -27.11 12.94 -0.48
CA ALA A 149 -28.31 13.41 -1.18
C ALA A 149 -29.58 13.28 -0.32
N THR A 150 -29.66 12.24 0.53
CA THR A 150 -30.86 12.00 1.35
C THR A 150 -31.19 13.17 2.28
N PRO A 151 -30.27 13.70 3.14
CA PRO A 151 -30.60 14.86 3.97
C PRO A 151 -30.91 16.10 3.14
N GLY A 152 -30.22 16.34 2.03
CA GLY A 152 -30.51 17.44 1.12
C GLY A 152 -31.92 17.36 0.53
N PHE A 153 -32.34 16.18 0.13
CA PHE A 153 -33.68 15.92 -0.36
C PHE A 153 -34.75 16.13 0.73
N LEU A 154 -34.51 15.67 1.94
CA LEU A 154 -35.42 15.88 3.07
C LEU A 154 -35.59 17.36 3.42
N ILE A 155 -34.50 18.14 3.41
CA ILE A 155 -34.55 19.60 3.64
C ILE A 155 -35.36 20.28 2.52
N LEU A 156 -35.13 19.91 1.25
CA LEU A 156 -35.89 20.40 0.14
C LEU A 156 -37.38 20.11 0.26
N CYS A 157 -37.75 18.89 0.61
CA CYS A 157 -39.13 18.50 0.86
C CYS A 157 -39.76 19.31 1.99
N TRP A 158 -39.02 19.53 3.08
CA TRP A 158 -39.53 20.36 4.19
C TRP A 158 -39.79 21.80 3.74
N LEU A 159 -38.81 22.44 3.12
CA LEU A 159 -38.97 23.81 2.63
C LEU A 159 -40.14 23.96 1.62
N LEU A 160 -40.35 22.92 0.80
CA LEU A 160 -41.47 22.91 -0.13
C LEU A 160 -42.82 22.86 0.62
N VAL A 161 -42.93 21.97 1.63
CA VAL A 161 -44.14 21.86 2.48
C VAL A 161 -44.38 23.16 3.23
N GLU A 162 -43.36 23.77 3.83
CA GLU A 162 -43.45 25.02 4.55
C GLU A 162 -43.96 26.17 3.63
N LYS A 163 -43.44 26.21 2.41
CA LYS A 163 -43.88 27.19 1.42
C LYS A 163 -45.34 26.99 0.98
N ILE A 164 -45.80 25.75 0.82
CA ILE A 164 -47.15 25.43 0.42
C ILE A 164 -48.18 25.67 1.57
N MET A 165 -47.74 25.40 2.80
CA MET A 165 -48.62 25.54 3.98
C MET A 165 -48.56 26.96 4.58
N GLY A 166 -47.61 27.78 4.23
CA GLY A 166 -47.41 29.15 4.71
C GLY A 166 -48.04 30.24 3.81
N GLU A 167 -48.66 29.88 2.68
CA GLU A 167 -49.56 30.67 1.88
C GLU A 167 -51.01 30.37 2.23
#